data_af81de6b7433e2c5f6bee8d3e4a49d4e
#
_entry.id   af81de6b7433e2c5f6bee8d3e4a49d4e
#
_cell.length_a   1.000
_cell.length_b   1.000
_cell.length_c   1.000
_cell.angle_alpha   90.00
_cell.angle_beta   90.00
_cell.angle_gamma   90.00
#
_symmetry.space_group_name_H-M   'P 1'
#
loop_
_entity.id
_entity.type
_entity.pdbx_description
1 polymer ?
#
loop_
_entity_poly.entity_id
_entity_poly.type
_entity_poly.pdbx_seq_one_letter_code
_entity_poly.pdbx_strand_id
1 'polypeptide(L)'
;RTSLSPNVPTLAELGYKGVEVTAWQGIFAPKGLSPEIAKLLNGHMNEILKMPDVVSKMHTFGALPAGGDSAQLGKLNADDYNRFGKLIKELGIHAD
;
A
#
# COMPACT_ATOMS: atom_id res chain seq x y z
N ARG A 1 -3.01 6.87 13.15
CA ARG A 1 -1.92 6.59 14.12
C ARG A 1 -1.29 5.24 13.84
N THR A 2 -0.03 5.09 14.16
CA THR A 2 0.65 3.79 14.05
C THR A 2 0.80 3.13 15.41
N SER A 3 0.77 1.80 15.44
CA SER A 3 1.00 1.02 16.66
C SER A 3 2.40 1.23 17.27
N LEU A 4 3.36 1.62 16.44
CA LEU A 4 4.73 1.91 16.87
C LEU A 4 4.84 3.26 17.60
N SER A 5 3.92 4.17 17.37
CA SER A 5 3.88 5.49 17.99
C SER A 5 2.43 5.92 18.26
N PRO A 6 1.74 5.23 19.18
CA PRO A 6 0.30 5.45 19.38
C PRO A 6 -0.04 6.82 19.92
N ASN A 7 0.90 7.52 20.52
CA ASN A 7 0.71 8.84 21.11
C ASN A 7 0.95 9.99 20.13
N VAL A 8 1.44 9.68 18.91
CA VAL A 8 1.67 10.70 17.88
C VAL A 8 0.39 10.88 17.08
N PRO A 9 -0.22 12.07 17.05
CA PRO A 9 -1.44 12.32 16.29
C PRO A 9 -1.16 12.32 14.80
N THR A 10 -2.20 11.98 14.01
CA THR A 10 -2.13 12.09 12.56
C THR A 10 -2.30 13.54 12.11
N LEU A 11 -1.89 13.84 10.87
CA LEU A 11 -2.12 15.17 10.30
C LEU A 11 -3.60 15.49 10.18
N ALA A 12 -4.44 14.49 9.89
CA ALA A 12 -5.89 14.66 9.86
C ALA A 12 -6.46 15.07 11.22
N GLU A 13 -5.97 14.46 12.31
CA GLU A 13 -6.36 14.83 13.69
C GLU A 13 -5.93 16.28 14.03
N LEU A 14 -4.86 16.74 13.42
CA LEU A 14 -4.36 18.12 13.57
C LEU A 14 -5.04 19.13 12.64
N GLY A 15 -6.02 18.70 11.85
CA GLY A 15 -6.80 19.56 10.96
C GLY A 15 -6.28 19.66 9.54
N TYR A 16 -5.22 18.96 9.19
CA TYR A 16 -4.66 18.93 7.84
C TYR A 16 -5.28 17.78 7.04
N LYS A 17 -6.24 18.12 6.19
CA LYS A 17 -6.93 17.14 5.33
C LYS A 17 -6.24 17.01 3.97
N GLY A 18 -6.35 15.84 3.35
CA GLY A 18 -5.82 15.58 2.00
C GLY A 18 -4.31 15.35 1.93
N VAL A 19 -3.62 15.30 3.06
CA VAL A 19 -2.18 15.03 3.16
C VAL A 19 -1.87 13.61 3.63
N GLU A 20 -2.87 12.75 3.63
CA GLU A 20 -2.73 11.35 4.01
C GLU A 20 -2.03 10.59 2.90
N VAL A 21 -0.76 10.29 3.12
CA VAL A 21 0.10 9.54 2.18
C VAL A 21 0.66 8.34 2.89
N THR A 22 0.46 7.17 2.31
CA THR A 22 1.05 5.92 2.77
C THR A 22 1.89 5.32 1.66
N ALA A 23 3.15 5.02 1.94
CA ALA A 23 3.95 4.22 1.04
C ALA A 23 3.46 2.77 1.12
N TRP A 24 3.26 2.17 -0.03
CA TRP A 24 2.84 0.77 -0.11
C TRP A 24 3.71 0.00 -1.11
N GLN A 25 3.76 -1.30 -0.92
CA GLN A 25 4.49 -2.22 -1.79
C GLN A 25 3.54 -3.32 -2.24
N GLY A 26 3.64 -3.71 -3.49
CA GLY A 26 2.82 -4.75 -4.07
C GLY A 26 3.61 -5.63 -5.01
N ILE A 27 3.11 -6.83 -5.25
CA ILE A 27 3.68 -7.76 -6.21
C ILE A 27 2.78 -7.78 -7.44
N PHE A 28 3.39 -7.59 -8.60
CA PHE A 28 2.71 -7.53 -9.88
C PHE A 28 3.25 -8.63 -10.79
N ALA A 29 2.40 -9.11 -11.67
CA ALA A 29 2.76 -10.09 -12.69
C ALA A 29 2.59 -9.49 -14.09
N PRO A 30 3.28 -10.06 -15.11
CA PRO A 30 3.10 -9.63 -16.48
C PRO A 30 1.66 -9.80 -16.96
N LYS A 31 1.28 -9.00 -17.95
CA LYS A 31 0.00 -9.12 -18.62
C LYS A 31 -0.16 -10.52 -19.21
N GLY A 32 -1.34 -11.10 -19.07
CA GLY A 32 -1.64 -12.42 -19.62
C GLY A 32 -1.44 -13.58 -18.64
N LEU A 33 -1.11 -13.29 -17.37
CA LEU A 33 -1.09 -14.34 -16.35
C LEU A 33 -2.50 -14.96 -16.21
N SER A 34 -2.56 -16.30 -16.15
CA SER A 34 -3.80 -17.03 -15.92
C SER A 34 -4.50 -16.55 -14.66
N PRO A 35 -5.84 -16.29 -14.69
CA PRO A 35 -6.59 -15.92 -13.49
C PRO A 35 -6.48 -16.94 -12.36
N GLU A 36 -6.37 -18.23 -12.69
CA GLU A 36 -6.22 -19.30 -11.69
C GLU A 36 -4.89 -19.20 -10.95
N ILE A 37 -3.81 -18.91 -11.68
CA ILE A 37 -2.47 -18.73 -11.09
C ILE A 37 -2.43 -17.46 -10.27
N ALA A 38 -3.03 -16.37 -10.75
CA ALA A 38 -3.11 -15.11 -10.02
C ALA A 38 -3.84 -15.31 -8.68
N LYS A 39 -4.97 -16.03 -8.67
CA LYS A 39 -5.72 -16.35 -7.46
C LYS A 39 -4.93 -17.22 -6.50
N LEU A 40 -4.22 -18.22 -7.01
CA LEU A 40 -3.38 -19.12 -6.20
C LEU A 40 -2.25 -18.33 -5.52
N LEU A 41 -1.54 -17.53 -6.25
CA LEU A 41 -0.45 -16.70 -5.72
C LEU A 41 -0.97 -15.67 -4.71
N ASN A 42 -2.09 -15.04 -4.98
CA ASN A 42 -2.74 -14.11 -4.06
C ASN A 42 -3.10 -14.79 -2.75
N GLY A 43 -3.65 -15.98 -2.79
CA GLY A 43 -3.95 -16.79 -1.60
C GLY A 43 -2.71 -17.09 -0.77
N HIS A 44 -1.63 -17.51 -1.40
CA HIS A 44 -0.37 -17.78 -0.72
C HIS A 44 0.23 -16.50 -0.11
N MET A 45 0.20 -15.39 -0.81
CA MET A 45 0.70 -14.11 -0.29
C MET A 45 -0.09 -13.66 0.94
N ASN A 46 -1.41 -13.81 0.91
CA ASN A 46 -2.25 -13.48 2.06
C ASN A 46 -1.97 -14.37 3.28
N GLU A 47 -1.70 -15.64 3.06
CA GLU A 47 -1.30 -16.56 4.14
C GLU A 47 0.06 -16.17 4.73
N ILE A 48 1.04 -15.84 3.90
CA ILE A 48 2.37 -15.42 4.32
C ILE A 48 2.28 -14.15 5.18
N LEU A 49 1.45 -13.20 4.79
CA LEU A 49 1.27 -11.94 5.51
C LEU A 49 0.63 -12.10 6.89
N LYS A 50 0.08 -13.27 7.19
CA LYS A 50 -0.49 -13.60 8.51
C LYS A 50 0.48 -14.38 9.39
N MET A 51 1.59 -14.85 8.86
CA MET A 51 2.59 -15.62 9.62
C MET A 51 3.24 -14.74 10.69
N PRO A 52 3.30 -15.18 11.96
CA PRO A 52 3.79 -14.35 13.07
C PRO A 52 5.21 -13.82 12.88
N ASP A 53 6.10 -14.62 12.32
CA ASP A 53 7.48 -14.21 12.05
C ASP A 53 7.57 -13.13 10.96
N VAL A 54 6.73 -13.23 9.92
CA VAL A 54 6.62 -12.22 8.86
C VAL A 54 6.06 -10.93 9.42
N VAL A 55 4.96 -11.00 10.17
CA VAL A 55 4.33 -9.83 10.80
C VAL A 55 5.32 -9.13 11.73
N SER A 56 6.05 -9.88 12.55
CA SER A 56 7.07 -9.33 13.46
C SER A 56 8.17 -8.60 12.70
N LYS A 57 8.67 -9.20 11.62
CA LYS A 57 9.69 -8.58 10.78
C LYS A 57 9.20 -7.31 10.10
N MET A 58 8.00 -7.34 9.55
CA MET A 58 7.39 -6.15 8.94
C MET A 58 7.25 -5.01 9.95
N HIS A 59 6.79 -5.29 11.16
CA HIS A 59 6.72 -4.30 12.24
C HIS A 59 8.10 -3.69 12.55
N THR A 60 9.16 -4.49 12.56
CA THR A 60 10.52 -4.00 12.78
C THR A 60 10.93 -2.95 11.73
N PHE A 61 10.46 -3.10 10.50
CA PHE A 61 10.70 -2.14 9.41
C PHE A 61 9.68 -1.01 9.36
N GLY A 62 8.75 -0.95 10.28
CA GLY A 62 7.68 0.06 10.27
C GLY A 62 6.60 -0.20 9.23
N ALA A 63 6.54 -1.40 8.66
CA ALA A 63 5.55 -1.78 7.66
C ALA A 63 4.40 -2.55 8.32
N LEU A 64 3.21 -2.39 7.76
CA LEU A 64 2.01 -3.11 8.19
C LEU A 64 1.55 -4.06 7.08
N PRO A 65 1.32 -5.34 7.40
CA PRO A 65 0.75 -6.26 6.41
C PRO A 65 -0.68 -5.85 6.07
N ALA A 66 -0.94 -5.67 4.79
CA ALA A 66 -2.26 -5.27 4.31
C ALA A 66 -3.04 -6.46 3.74
N GLY A 67 -2.43 -7.24 2.86
CA GLY A 67 -3.12 -8.31 2.17
C GLY A 67 -4.20 -7.80 1.22
N GLY A 68 -5.19 -8.63 0.96
CA GLY A 68 -6.31 -8.31 0.11
C GLY A 68 -6.28 -9.04 -1.23
N ASP A 69 -7.24 -8.74 -2.09
CA ASP A 69 -7.33 -9.34 -3.43
C ASP A 69 -6.66 -8.46 -4.51
N SER A 70 -6.55 -9.03 -5.71
CA SER A 70 -5.91 -8.34 -6.83
C SER A 70 -6.68 -7.08 -7.26
N ALA A 71 -8.00 -7.07 -7.14
CA ALA A 71 -8.82 -5.91 -7.49
C ALA A 71 -8.57 -4.74 -6.54
N GLN A 72 -8.35 -5.00 -5.25
CA GLN A 72 -8.01 -3.97 -4.27
C GLN A 72 -6.67 -3.31 -4.59
N LEU A 73 -5.66 -4.09 -4.96
CA LEU A 73 -4.35 -3.55 -5.37
C LEU A 73 -4.47 -2.75 -6.68
N GLY A 74 -5.23 -3.25 -7.65
CA GLY A 74 -5.49 -2.54 -8.90
C GLY A 74 -6.15 -1.18 -8.66
N LYS A 75 -7.16 -1.13 -7.78
CA LYS A 75 -7.82 0.11 -7.40
C LYS A 75 -6.88 1.08 -6.69
N LEU A 76 -6.11 0.60 -5.73
CA LEU A 76 -5.13 1.41 -5.01
C LEU A 76 -4.11 2.03 -5.97
N ASN A 77 -3.60 1.23 -6.89
CA ASN A 77 -2.65 1.69 -7.90
C ASN A 77 -3.25 2.76 -8.81
N ALA A 78 -4.48 2.57 -9.29
CA ALA A 78 -5.16 3.54 -10.13
C ALA A 78 -5.48 4.84 -9.38
N ASP A 79 -5.99 4.75 -8.15
CA ASP A 79 -6.33 5.91 -7.32
C ASP A 79 -5.08 6.74 -7.00
N ASP A 80 -3.99 6.10 -6.62
CA ASP A 80 -2.72 6.79 -6.34
C ASP A 80 -2.10 7.39 -7.59
N TYR A 81 -2.14 6.68 -8.71
CA TYR A 81 -1.67 7.21 -9.99
C TYR A 81 -2.39 8.51 -10.36
N ASN A 82 -3.71 8.53 -10.25
CA ASN A 82 -4.52 9.70 -10.56
C ASN A 82 -4.27 10.85 -9.57
N ARG A 83 -4.24 10.54 -8.28
CA ARG A 83 -4.04 11.54 -7.22
C ARG A 83 -2.67 12.17 -7.30
N PHE A 84 -1.61 11.38 -7.37
CA PHE A 84 -0.25 11.90 -7.48
C PHE A 84 0.02 12.54 -8.82
N GLY A 85 -0.54 12.00 -9.92
CA GLY A 85 -0.41 12.59 -11.24
C GLY A 85 -0.98 14.02 -11.28
N LYS A 86 -2.13 14.25 -10.66
CA LYS A 86 -2.73 15.58 -10.54
C LYS A 86 -1.84 16.51 -9.71
N LEU A 87 -1.39 16.06 -8.55
CA LEU A 87 -0.56 16.83 -7.64
C LEU A 87 0.78 17.21 -8.29
N ILE A 88 1.41 16.28 -8.98
CA ILE A 88 2.68 16.50 -9.71
C ILE A 88 2.51 17.60 -10.76
N LYS A 89 1.41 17.57 -11.51
CA LYS A 89 1.11 18.59 -12.51
C LYS A 89 0.87 19.96 -11.88
N GLU A 90 0.07 20.02 -10.82
CA GLU A 90 -0.26 21.27 -10.13
C GLU A 90 0.96 21.93 -9.51
N LEU A 91 1.89 21.14 -8.99
CA LEU A 91 3.10 21.63 -8.34
C LEU A 91 4.31 21.74 -9.28
N GLY A 92 4.18 21.31 -10.54
CA GLY A 92 5.26 21.37 -11.52
C GLY A 92 6.47 20.51 -11.13
N ILE A 93 6.24 19.35 -10.49
CA ILE A 93 7.32 18.47 -10.06
C ILE A 93 7.84 17.69 -11.25
N HIS A 94 9.16 17.68 -11.44
CA HIS A 94 9.83 16.92 -12.49
C HIS A 94 10.86 15.98 -11.90
N ALA A 95 10.99 14.80 -12.49
CA ALA A 95 12.10 13.90 -12.23
C ALA A 95 13.31 14.33 -13.08
N ASP A 96 14.45 14.47 -12.46
CA ASP A 96 15.70 14.77 -13.15
C ASP A 96 16.31 13.52 -13.80
#